data_c0a5ed6c5d14a144f3c5279710c2acc1
#
_entry.id   c0a5ed6c5d14a144f3c5279710c2acc1
#
_cell.length_a   1.000
_cell.length_b   1.000
_cell.length_c   1.000
_cell.angle_alpha   90.00
_cell.angle_beta   90.00
_cell.angle_gamma   90.00
#
_symmetry.space_group_name_H-M   'P 1'
#
loop_
_entity.id
_entity.type
_entity.pdbx_description
1 polymer ?
#
loop_
_entity_poly.entity_id
_entity_poly.type
_entity_poly.pdbx_seq_one_letter_code
_entity_poly.pdbx_strand_id
1 'polypeptide(L)' 'MKNPRTLNTDYDKWLKKFQWETLRNLYKRWDAVMAGAEIGNLDLIEDKIFTLCEKMGITVEDAVTKIDNEIYNGDI' A
#
# COMPACT_ATOMS: atom_id res chain seq x y z
N MET A 1 -1.33 19.85 -29.90
CA MET A 1 -1.67 20.03 -28.50
C MET A 1 -1.78 18.70 -27.77
N LYS A 2 -1.25 18.64 -26.61
CA LYS A 2 -1.29 17.39 -25.86
C LYS A 2 -2.67 17.06 -25.35
N ASN A 3 -2.96 15.79 -25.33
CA ASN A 3 -4.21 15.30 -24.77
C ASN A 3 -4.09 15.23 -23.25
N PRO A 4 -4.83 16.06 -22.49
CA PRO A 4 -4.76 16.04 -21.04
C PRO A 4 -5.12 14.69 -20.44
N ARG A 5 -5.95 13.94 -21.13
CA ARG A 5 -6.34 12.61 -20.67
C ARG A 5 -5.18 11.65 -20.61
N THR A 6 -4.31 11.71 -21.62
CA THR A 6 -3.14 10.84 -21.67
C THR A 6 -2.23 11.13 -20.49
N LEU A 7 -2.00 12.40 -20.20
CA LEU A 7 -1.19 12.79 -19.05
C LEU A 7 -1.81 12.33 -17.74
N ASN A 8 -3.12 12.50 -17.62
CA ASN A 8 -3.84 12.08 -16.40
C ASN A 8 -3.74 10.57 -16.22
N THR A 9 -3.85 9.81 -17.30
CA THR A 9 -3.75 8.36 -17.25
C THR A 9 -2.38 7.91 -16.76
N ASP A 10 -1.32 8.54 -17.24
CA ASP A 10 0.03 8.21 -16.82
C ASP A 10 0.25 8.55 -15.35
N TYR A 11 -0.26 9.71 -14.94
CA TYR A 11 -0.18 10.13 -13.55
C TYR A 11 -0.94 9.16 -12.64
N ASP A 12 -2.12 8.73 -13.06
CA ASP A 12 -2.94 7.81 -12.28
C ASP A 12 -2.24 6.46 -12.10
N LYS A 13 -1.61 5.95 -13.15
CA LYS A 13 -0.84 4.70 -13.07
C LYS A 13 0.32 4.84 -12.10
N TRP A 14 1.05 5.94 -12.22
CA TRP A 14 2.17 6.21 -11.33
C TRP A 14 1.70 6.32 -9.88
N LEU A 15 0.60 7.04 -9.66
CA LEU A 15 0.05 7.24 -8.33
C LEU A 15 -0.38 5.92 -7.70
N LYS A 16 -1.04 5.06 -8.47
CA LYS A 16 -1.46 3.74 -7.98
C LYS A 16 -0.26 2.90 -7.59
N LYS A 17 0.75 2.88 -8.43
CA LYS A 17 1.97 2.14 -8.15
C LYS A 17 2.62 2.64 -6.88
N PHE A 18 2.73 3.96 -6.74
CA PHE A 18 3.33 4.59 -5.57
C PHE A 18 2.53 4.26 -4.31
N GLN A 19 1.21 4.32 -4.40
CA GLN A 19 0.33 4.01 -3.27
C GLN A 19 0.49 2.56 -2.84
N TRP A 20 0.54 1.62 -3.78
CA TRP A 20 0.74 0.21 -3.46
C TRP A 20 2.09 -0.05 -2.83
N GLU A 21 3.14 0.61 -3.30
CA GLU A 21 4.47 0.48 -2.71
C GLU A 21 4.48 1.01 -1.27
N THR A 22 3.87 2.16 -1.06
CA THR A 22 3.75 2.75 0.27
C THR A 22 2.98 1.84 1.21
N LEU A 23 1.86 1.31 0.72
CA LEU A 23 1.02 0.42 1.51
C LEU A 23 1.77 -0.86 1.89
N ARG A 24 2.51 -1.43 0.94
CA ARG A 24 3.32 -2.62 1.19
C ARG A 24 4.38 -2.34 2.25
N ASN A 25 5.03 -1.20 2.18
CA ASN A 25 6.04 -0.81 3.17
C ASN A 25 5.43 -0.63 4.55
N LEU A 26 4.26 -0.03 4.62
CA LEU A 26 3.54 0.14 5.89
C LEU A 26 3.16 -1.21 6.47
N TYR A 27 2.69 -2.13 5.64
CA TYR A 27 2.31 -3.46 6.08
C TYR A 27 3.52 -4.23 6.60
N LYS A 28 4.64 -4.16 5.90
CA LYS A 28 5.88 -4.82 6.34
C LYS A 28 6.35 -4.27 7.68
N ARG A 29 6.25 -2.97 7.85
CA ARG A 29 6.63 -2.33 9.10
C ARG A 29 5.70 -2.75 10.23
N TRP A 30 4.39 -2.78 9.95
CA TRP A 30 3.41 -3.24 10.91
C TRP A 30 3.74 -4.66 11.37
N ASP A 31 4.02 -5.52 10.41
CA ASP A 31 4.36 -6.92 10.71
C ASP A 31 5.64 -7.03 11.54
N ALA A 32 6.66 -6.24 11.20
CA ALA A 32 7.92 -6.22 11.94
C ALA A 32 7.73 -5.75 13.38
N VAL A 33 6.89 -4.75 13.59
CA VAL A 33 6.59 -4.26 14.93
C VAL A 33 5.81 -5.30 15.72
N MET A 34 4.84 -5.94 15.08
CA MET A 34 4.06 -7.01 15.71
C MET A 34 4.94 -8.19 16.11
N ALA A 35 5.92 -8.51 15.29
CA ALA A 35 6.85 -9.60 15.57
C ALA A 35 7.95 -9.22 16.57
N GLY A 36 8.01 -7.96 16.96
CA GLY A 36 9.03 -7.49 17.91
C GLY A 36 10.38 -7.21 17.28
N ALA A 37 10.45 -7.23 15.93
CA ALA A 37 11.70 -6.97 15.22
C ALA A 37 12.03 -5.49 15.12
N GLU A 38 11.02 -4.63 15.23
CA GLU A 38 11.19 -3.19 15.17
C GLU A 38 10.38 -2.53 16.28
N ILE A 39 10.82 -1.33 16.66
CA ILE A 39 10.08 -0.51 17.61
C ILE A 39 9.24 0.48 16.82
N GLY A 40 7.95 0.56 17.14
CA GLY A 40 7.06 1.48 16.46
C GLY A 40 5.71 1.54 17.14
N ASN A 41 4.90 2.50 16.68
CA ASN A 41 3.55 2.69 17.19
C ASN A 41 2.57 2.02 16.24
N LEU A 42 2.03 0.87 16.65
CA LEU A 42 1.09 0.10 15.84
C LEU A 42 -0.14 0.91 15.47
N ASP A 43 -0.69 1.66 16.43
CA ASP A 43 -1.89 2.46 16.17
C ASP A 43 -1.65 3.47 15.06
N LEU A 44 -0.48 4.09 15.07
CA LEU A 44 -0.13 5.09 14.06
C LEU A 44 0.05 4.43 12.69
N ILE A 45 0.71 3.28 12.65
CA ILE A 45 0.93 2.54 11.41
C ILE A 45 -0.42 2.09 10.83
N GLU A 46 -1.28 1.54 11.67
CA GLU A 46 -2.62 1.11 11.25
C GLU A 46 -3.44 2.26 10.73
N ASP A 47 -3.36 3.40 11.39
CA ASP A 47 -4.07 4.60 10.97
C ASP A 47 -3.62 5.05 9.57
N LYS A 48 -2.33 4.99 9.31
CA LYS A 48 -1.78 5.34 8.01
C LYS A 48 -2.23 4.35 6.93
N ILE A 49 -2.27 3.07 7.27
CA ILE A 49 -2.77 2.03 6.35
C ILE A 49 -4.23 2.30 6.03
N PHE A 50 -5.03 2.57 7.04
CA PHE A 50 -6.45 2.86 6.88
C PHE A 50 -6.68 4.07 5.98
N THR A 51 -5.96 5.15 6.27
CA THR A 51 -6.10 6.40 5.50
C THR A 51 -5.73 6.18 4.04
N LEU A 52 -4.67 5.44 3.79
CA LEU A 52 -4.22 5.18 2.43
C LEU A 52 -5.21 4.29 1.68
N CYS A 53 -5.71 3.25 2.32
CA CYS A 53 -6.72 2.38 1.72
C CYS A 53 -7.97 3.16 1.36
N GLU A 54 -8.38 4.07 2.24
CA GLU A 54 -9.53 4.92 1.97
C GLU A 54 -9.33 5.79 0.74
N LYS A 55 -8.13 6.38 0.61
CA LYS A 55 -7.80 7.17 -0.56
C LYS A 55 -7.77 6.34 -1.84
N MET A 56 -7.38 5.09 -1.73
CA MET A 56 -7.33 4.18 -2.88
C MET A 56 -8.68 3.57 -3.20
N GLY A 57 -9.67 3.74 -2.34
CA GLY A 57 -11.00 3.18 -2.55
C GLY A 57 -11.07 1.68 -2.34
N ILE A 58 -10.22 1.13 -1.49
CA ILE A 58 -10.20 -0.30 -1.18
C ILE A 58 -10.33 -0.51 0.31
N THR A 59 -10.69 -1.74 0.70
CA THR A 59 -10.72 -2.09 2.12
C THR A 59 -9.34 -2.53 2.56
N VAL A 60 -9.08 -2.43 3.87
CA VAL A 60 -7.83 -2.92 4.44
C VAL A 60 -7.68 -4.42 4.19
N GLU A 61 -8.78 -5.15 4.30
CA GLU A 61 -8.80 -6.59 4.08
C GLU A 61 -8.35 -6.95 2.67
N ASP A 62 -8.88 -6.24 1.66
CA ASP A 62 -8.47 -6.44 0.28
C ASP A 62 -6.99 -6.13 0.07
N ALA A 63 -6.53 -5.05 0.70
CA ALA A 63 -5.15 -4.63 0.60
C ALA A 63 -4.20 -5.69 1.19
N VAL A 64 -4.52 -6.18 2.37
CA VAL A 64 -3.71 -7.20 3.04
C VAL A 64 -3.68 -8.48 2.22
N THR A 65 -4.82 -8.90 1.69
CA THR A 65 -4.91 -10.11 0.87
C THR A 65 -4.01 -9.99 -0.37
N LYS A 66 -4.08 -8.84 -1.04
CA LYS A 66 -3.27 -8.62 -2.23
C LYS A 66 -1.78 -8.61 -1.90
N ILE A 67 -1.39 -7.95 -0.83
CA ILE A 67 0.01 -7.88 -0.43
C ILE A 67 0.52 -9.25 -0.03
N ASP A 68 -0.25 -10.01 0.72
CA ASP A 68 0.12 -11.38 1.11
C ASP A 68 0.32 -12.25 -0.11
N ASN A 69 -0.57 -12.15 -1.09
CA ASN A 69 -0.44 -12.91 -2.33
C ASN A 69 0.83 -12.53 -3.09
N GLU A 70 1.17 -11.26 -3.13
CA GLU A 70 2.39 -10.81 -3.79
C GLU A 70 3.63 -11.35 -3.08
N ILE A 71 3.63 -11.34 -1.75
CA ILE A 71 4.77 -11.82 -0.97
C ILE A 71 4.95 -13.32 -1.14
N TYR A 72 3.87 -14.08 -1.02
CA TYR A 72 3.96 -15.54 -1.08
C TYR A 72 4.11 -16.09 -2.50
N ASN A 73 3.48 -15.45 -3.46
CA ASN A 73 3.50 -15.93 -4.84
C ASN A 73 4.63 -15.31 -5.66
N GLY A 74 5.08 -14.12 -5.28
CA GLY A 74 6.13 -13.41 -6.00
C GLY A 74 7.51 -14.03 -5.84
N ASP A 75 7.68 -14.85 -4.83
CA ASP A 75 8.96 -15.49 -4.54
C ASP A 75 9.21 -16.75 -5.37
N ILE A 76 8.23 -17.16 -6.11
CA ILE A 76 8.32 -18.41 -6.87
C ILE A 76 8.89 -18.25 -8.27
#